data_4055e8c5846e42aedbbd5e2bcb603967
#
_entry.id   4055e8c5846e42aedbbd5e2bcb603967
#
_cell.length_a   1.000
_cell.length_b   1.000
_cell.length_c   1.000
_cell.angle_alpha   90.00
_cell.angle_beta   90.00
_cell.angle_gamma   90.00
#
_symmetry.space_group_name_H-M   'P 1'
#
loop_
_entity.id
_entity.type
_entity.pdbx_description
1 polymer ?
#
loop_
_entity_poly.entity_id
_entity_poly.type
_entity_poly.pdbx_seq_one_letter_code
_entity_poly.pdbx_strand_id
1 'polypeptide(L)'
;PIDITTIFGNLLDNAIEAAEKLEGEKYISIKIGSYHKMIAASIENNCGEVKWKNGFPVSAKGKDGGIGLLNVQSSVKKYDGNLILKSDGNKFIAELFLNS
;
A
#
# COMPACT_ATOMS: atom_id res chain seq x y z
N PRO A 1 -13.00 -13.06 2.23
CA PRO A 1 -11.86 -13.96 2.10
C PRO A 1 -10.61 -13.46 2.82
N ILE A 2 -9.81 -14.41 3.26
CA ILE A 2 -8.59 -14.13 4.01
C ILE A 2 -7.63 -13.23 3.23
N ASP A 3 -7.53 -13.47 1.92
CA ASP A 3 -6.58 -12.72 1.10
C ASP A 3 -6.90 -11.22 1.04
N ILE A 4 -8.17 -10.87 0.99
CA ILE A 4 -8.55 -9.44 0.98
C ILE A 4 -8.19 -8.80 2.31
N THR A 5 -8.47 -9.47 3.41
CA THR A 5 -8.09 -8.98 4.73
C THR A 5 -6.57 -8.82 4.83
N THR A 6 -5.82 -9.77 4.30
CA THR A 6 -4.36 -9.71 4.31
C THR A 6 -3.86 -8.53 3.48
N ILE A 7 -4.45 -8.31 2.30
CA ILE A 7 -4.07 -7.19 1.44
C ILE A 7 -4.23 -5.85 2.16
N PHE A 8 -5.42 -5.61 2.69
CA PHE A 8 -5.68 -4.33 3.37
C PHE A 8 -4.91 -4.20 4.67
N GLY A 9 -4.77 -5.30 5.42
CA GLY A 9 -3.97 -5.27 6.64
C GLY A 9 -2.54 -4.89 6.39
N ASN A 10 -1.91 -5.47 5.38
CA ASN A 10 -0.53 -5.15 5.04
C ASN A 10 -0.38 -3.73 4.53
N LEU A 11 -1.33 -3.25 3.72
CA LEU A 11 -1.26 -1.88 3.23
C LEU A 11 -1.44 -0.87 4.36
N LEU A 12 -2.36 -1.14 5.28
CA LEU A 12 -2.56 -0.26 6.42
C LEU A 12 -1.37 -0.27 7.36
N ASP A 13 -0.79 -1.45 7.63
CA ASP A 13 0.40 -1.54 8.45
C ASP A 13 1.55 -0.74 7.86
N ASN A 14 1.73 -0.82 6.56
CA ASN A 14 2.74 -0.04 5.85
C ASN A 14 2.51 1.46 6.01
N ALA A 15 1.27 1.90 5.88
CA ALA A 15 0.92 3.31 6.02
C ALA A 15 1.14 3.81 7.45
N ILE A 16 0.73 3.01 8.43
CA ILE A 16 0.91 3.35 9.84
C ILE A 16 2.40 3.44 10.17
N GLU A 17 3.18 2.47 9.72
CA GLU A 17 4.62 2.45 9.96
C GLU A 17 5.31 3.68 9.38
N ALA A 18 4.93 4.06 8.16
CA ALA A 18 5.49 5.26 7.53
C ALA A 18 5.10 6.52 8.29
N ALA A 19 3.86 6.61 8.74
CA ALA A 19 3.39 7.79 9.48
C ALA A 19 4.05 7.91 10.85
N GLU A 20 4.32 6.80 11.52
CA GLU A 20 4.97 6.82 12.83
C GLU A 20 6.34 7.48 12.82
N LYS A 21 7.01 7.48 11.68
CA LYS A 21 8.35 8.06 11.55
C LYS A 21 8.33 9.56 11.37
N LEU A 22 7.18 10.14 11.15
CA LEU A 22 7.07 11.58 10.93
C LEU A 22 6.88 12.32 12.24
N GLU A 23 7.44 13.54 12.29
CA GLU A 23 7.13 14.49 13.32
C GLU A 23 6.04 15.40 12.77
N GLY A 24 5.12 15.83 13.64
CA GLY A 24 4.04 16.72 13.23
C GLY A 24 2.79 15.98 12.81
N GLU A 25 2.01 16.60 11.95
CA GLU A 25 0.75 16.02 11.50
C GLU A 25 0.95 14.77 10.67
N LYS A 26 0.04 13.82 10.89
CA LYS A 26 0.06 12.53 10.18
C LYS A 26 -1.35 12.26 9.68
N TYR A 27 -1.46 11.70 8.48
CA TYR A 27 -2.76 11.29 7.98
C TYR A 27 -2.67 10.01 7.17
N ILE A 28 -3.78 9.29 7.13
CA ILE A 28 -3.97 8.15 6.25
C ILE A 28 -5.32 8.35 5.61
N SER A 29 -5.36 8.34 4.29
CA SER A 29 -6.59 8.50 3.53
C SER A 29 -6.88 7.21 2.78
N ILE A 30 -8.09 6.69 2.93
CA ILE A 30 -8.50 5.46 2.27
C ILE A 30 -9.70 5.76 1.41
N LYS A 31 -9.63 5.37 0.14
CA LYS A 31 -10.73 5.50 -0.81
C LYS A 31 -11.00 4.13 -1.43
N ILE A 32 -12.25 3.71 -1.42
CA ILE A 32 -12.64 2.44 -2.00
C ILE A 32 -13.86 2.68 -2.87
N GLY A 33 -13.83 2.14 -4.07
CA GLY A 33 -14.96 2.23 -4.98
C GLY A 33 -15.10 0.96 -5.79
N SER A 34 -16.23 0.81 -6.45
CA SER A 34 -16.45 -0.31 -7.35
C SER A 34 -16.91 0.22 -8.70
N TYR A 35 -16.49 -0.47 -9.77
CA TYR A 35 -16.79 -0.06 -11.13
C TYR A 35 -16.77 -1.31 -12.01
N HIS A 36 -17.92 -1.67 -12.57
CA HIS A 36 -18.04 -2.82 -13.48
C HIS A 36 -17.38 -4.10 -12.93
N LYS A 37 -17.77 -4.50 -11.73
CA LYS A 37 -17.25 -5.70 -11.07
C LYS A 37 -15.79 -5.60 -10.67
N MET A 38 -15.21 -4.41 -10.80
CA MET A 38 -13.85 -4.17 -10.35
C MET A 38 -13.89 -3.37 -9.05
N ILE A 39 -13.06 -3.73 -8.11
CA ILE A 39 -12.87 -2.98 -6.88
C ILE A 39 -11.59 -2.18 -7.03
N ALA A 40 -11.68 -0.88 -6.81
CA ALA A 40 -10.52 0.00 -6.82
C ALA A 40 -10.36 0.58 -5.42
N ALA A 41 -9.14 0.54 -4.90
CA ALA A 41 -8.85 1.11 -3.60
C ALA A 41 -7.55 1.90 -3.66
N SER A 42 -7.49 2.95 -2.85
CA SER A 42 -6.32 3.79 -2.75
C SER A 42 -6.05 4.08 -1.28
N ILE A 43 -4.83 3.87 -0.83
CA ILE A 43 -4.40 4.20 0.52
C ILE A 43 -3.24 5.17 0.38
N GLU A 44 -3.45 6.37 0.92
CA GLU A 44 -2.45 7.43 0.86
C GLU A 44 -2.06 7.82 2.27
N ASN A 45 -0.78 8.06 2.49
CA ASN A 45 -0.30 8.58 3.75
C ASN A 45 0.80 9.60 3.48
N ASN A 46 0.96 10.53 4.40
CA ASN A 46 2.11 11.41 4.33
C ASN A 46 3.34 10.65 4.86
N CYS A 47 4.49 11.00 4.34
CA CYS A 47 5.74 10.32 4.67
C CYS A 47 6.92 11.24 4.40
N GLY A 48 8.10 10.79 4.80
CA GLY A 48 9.32 11.44 4.38
C GLY A 48 9.71 10.99 2.98
N GLU A 49 10.95 11.24 2.61
CA GLU A 49 11.47 10.81 1.33
C GLU A 49 11.37 9.29 1.18
N VAL A 50 10.86 8.83 0.06
CA VAL A 50 10.74 7.41 -0.22
C VAL A 50 11.91 6.97 -1.09
N LYS A 51 12.62 5.96 -0.64
CA LYS A 51 13.68 5.33 -1.41
C LYS A 51 13.14 4.04 -2.01
N TRP A 52 13.47 3.79 -3.25
CA TRP A 52 12.93 2.66 -4.01
C TRP A 52 14.01 1.65 -4.33
N LYS A 53 13.64 0.38 -4.28
CA LYS A 53 14.50 -0.72 -4.71
C LYS A 53 13.63 -1.80 -5.34
N ASN A 54 13.92 -2.15 -6.59
CA ASN A 54 13.17 -3.18 -7.32
C ASN A 54 11.65 -2.93 -7.36
N GLY A 55 11.26 -1.66 -7.47
CA GLY A 55 9.85 -1.28 -7.55
C GLY A 55 9.14 -1.22 -6.23
N PHE A 56 9.84 -1.41 -5.11
CA PHE A 56 9.26 -1.35 -3.78
C PHE A 56 9.97 -0.31 -2.93
N PRO A 57 9.25 0.33 -2.00
CA PRO A 57 9.90 1.25 -1.08
C PRO A 57 10.79 0.49 -0.09
N VAL A 58 11.92 1.09 0.24
CA VAL A 58 12.83 0.52 1.21
C VAL A 58 12.36 0.90 2.60
N SER A 59 12.07 -0.10 3.42
CA SER A 59 11.64 0.13 4.80
C SER A 59 12.85 0.40 5.69
N ALA A 60 12.72 1.36 6.59
CA ALA A 60 13.77 1.61 7.58
C ALA A 60 13.93 0.44 8.55
N LYS A 61 12.92 -0.39 8.68
CA LYS A 61 13.00 -1.60 9.50
C LYS A 61 13.53 -2.80 8.74
N GLY A 62 13.99 -2.58 7.51
CA GLY A 62 14.61 -3.62 6.70
C GLY A 62 13.61 -4.56 6.09
N LYS A 63 13.84 -5.86 6.23
CA LYS A 63 13.14 -6.88 5.47
C LYS A 63 11.64 -7.03 5.74
N ASP A 64 11.17 -6.63 6.90
CA ASP A 64 9.77 -6.88 7.25
C ASP A 64 8.79 -6.08 6.42
N GLY A 65 9.08 -4.81 6.16
CA GLY A 65 8.21 -3.99 5.34
C GLY A 65 8.14 -4.46 3.89
N GLY A 66 9.27 -4.90 3.32
CA GLY A 66 9.32 -5.40 1.97
C GLY A 66 8.53 -6.68 1.80
N ILE A 67 8.54 -7.55 2.79
CA ILE A 67 7.79 -8.81 2.75
C ILE A 67 6.28 -8.54 2.69
N GLY A 68 5.80 -7.59 3.48
CA GLY A 68 4.39 -7.24 3.50
C GLY A 68 3.88 -6.82 2.12
N LEU A 69 4.62 -5.95 1.44
CA LEU A 69 4.21 -5.48 0.12
C LEU A 69 4.33 -6.58 -0.94
N LEU A 70 5.32 -7.45 -0.82
CA LEU A 70 5.43 -8.59 -1.73
C LEU A 70 4.23 -9.53 -1.57
N ASN A 71 3.77 -9.75 -0.35
CA ASN A 71 2.58 -10.55 -0.09
C ASN A 71 1.34 -9.91 -0.71
N VAL A 72 1.22 -8.58 -0.61
CA VAL A 72 0.11 -7.87 -1.24
C VAL A 72 0.15 -8.07 -2.75
N GLN A 73 1.31 -7.93 -3.36
CA GLN A 73 1.44 -8.10 -4.81
C GLN A 73 1.02 -9.51 -5.23
N SER A 74 1.46 -10.53 -4.51
CA SER A 74 1.09 -11.91 -4.81
C SER A 74 -0.41 -12.13 -4.69
N SER A 75 -1.02 -11.60 -3.64
CA SER A 75 -2.46 -11.74 -3.42
C SER A 75 -3.28 -11.02 -4.48
N VAL A 76 -2.83 -9.83 -4.87
CA VAL A 76 -3.51 -9.06 -5.92
C VAL A 76 -3.50 -9.82 -7.24
N LYS A 77 -2.40 -10.48 -7.56
CA LYS A 77 -2.30 -11.27 -8.79
C LYS A 77 -3.27 -12.43 -8.81
N LYS A 78 -3.55 -13.05 -7.67
CA LYS A 78 -4.53 -14.12 -7.59
C LYS A 78 -5.93 -13.68 -8.00
N TYR A 79 -6.24 -12.40 -7.84
CA TYR A 79 -7.54 -11.84 -8.17
C TYR A 79 -7.52 -11.12 -9.52
N ASP A 80 -6.57 -11.43 -10.38
CA ASP A 80 -6.40 -10.75 -11.67
C ASP A 80 -6.36 -9.23 -11.48
N GLY A 81 -5.70 -8.81 -10.43
CA GLY A 81 -5.65 -7.41 -10.08
C GLY A 81 -4.31 -6.79 -10.39
N ASN A 82 -4.18 -5.55 -9.95
CA ASN A 82 -2.95 -4.80 -10.14
C ASN A 82 -2.67 -3.95 -8.90
N LEU A 83 -1.41 -3.84 -8.57
CA LEU A 83 -0.95 -2.99 -7.47
C LEU A 83 0.00 -1.95 -8.03
N ILE A 84 -0.29 -0.69 -7.75
CA ILE A 84 0.54 0.43 -8.18
C ILE A 84 1.01 1.16 -6.93
N LEU A 85 2.33 1.27 -6.77
CA LEU A 85 2.94 2.00 -5.66
C LEU A 85 3.64 3.22 -6.22
N LYS A 86 3.37 4.38 -5.62
CA LYS A 86 4.00 5.61 -6.07
C LYS A 86 4.21 6.56 -4.91
N SER A 87 5.11 7.49 -5.11
CA SER A 87 5.34 8.58 -4.17
C SER A 87 5.27 9.91 -4.91
N ASP A 88 4.77 10.92 -4.24
CA ASP A 88 4.63 12.25 -4.82
C ASP A 88 4.91 13.25 -3.71
N GLY A 89 6.10 13.86 -3.76
CA GLY A 89 6.53 14.75 -2.71
C GLY A 89 6.64 14.01 -1.38
N ASN A 90 5.84 14.43 -0.41
CA ASN A 90 5.83 13.82 0.91
C ASN A 90 4.64 12.88 1.11
N LYS A 91 4.18 12.27 0.04
CA LYS A 91 3.06 11.33 0.08
C LYS A 91 3.44 9.99 -0.50
N PHE A 92 2.94 8.93 0.10
CA PHE A 92 3.04 7.59 -0.45
C PHE A 92 1.64 7.08 -0.76
N ILE A 93 1.46 6.53 -1.94
CA ILE A 93 0.15 6.09 -2.41
C ILE A 93 0.24 4.66 -2.90
N ALA A 94 -0.63 3.82 -2.36
CA ALA A 94 -0.80 2.45 -2.84
C ALA A 94 -2.18 2.34 -3.47
N GLU A 95 -2.21 2.03 -4.76
CA GLU A 95 -3.47 1.85 -5.49
C GLU A 95 -3.60 0.39 -5.86
N LEU A 96 -4.77 -0.16 -5.68
CA LEU A 96 -4.99 -1.55 -6.07
C LEU A 96 -6.32 -1.69 -6.80
N PHE A 97 -6.33 -2.64 -7.72
CA PHE A 97 -7.48 -2.97 -8.53
C PHE A 97 -7.68 -4.47 -8.47
N LEU A 98 -8.89 -4.88 -8.11
CA LEU A 98 -9.22 -6.30 -7.98
C LEU A 98 -10.45 -6.59 -8.82
N ASN A 99 -10.44 -7.72 -9.52
CA ASN A 99 -11.63 -8.22 -10.19
C ASN A 99 -12.44 -9.05 -9.20
N SER A 100 -13.72 -8.80 -9.16
CA SER A 100 -14.60 -9.54 -8.26
C SER A 100 -15.20 -10.76 -8.94
#